data_113a5451e00eaebbc2be52141c130251
#
_entry.id   113a5451e00eaebbc2be52141c130251
#
_cell.length_a   1.000
_cell.length_b   1.000
_cell.length_c   1.000
_cell.angle_alpha   90.00
_cell.angle_beta   90.00
_cell.angle_gamma   90.00
#
_symmetry.space_group_name_H-M   'P 1'
#
loop_
_entity.id
_entity.type
_entity.pdbx_description
1 polymer ?
#
loop_
_entity_poly.entity_id
_entity_poly.type
_entity_poly.pdbx_seq_one_letter_code
_entity_poly.pdbx_strand_id
1 'polypeptide(L)'
;MRVSDDLVEKLLSHTGKFSEDQLKALREQEKSEKKPLQDVVVASNTLSEKELTKLYAEEIDVPFVELNAREVHKDILKLIPERVAKQYRVVAFDVDEDGVVFVAMEDPDDVPAISFLQKQLGQPVRVHVATSSTIQAALDQYNDSNVSTELAKVIAVEDKEPEEDEDIDEKDVAEDSPIAQTVNLIIDYGVRAGASDVHIEPRENFVLVRYRVDGILREANKLPRKVLNSLISRIKILANLKIDEHRAPLDGRFKISVNGHIYALRVSTLPIVDGEKVVMRILDESSKPATLEELGYWGSALTTVQHAIVQPHGMILVTGPTGSGKSTSLFSVLSMLNNPGVNISTVEDPVEYRIVGANQTQVNPTAGMTFTSGLRALLRQDPNIIMVGEIRDGETADLAVQAALTGHLVFSTLHTNNAATSLPRLLDMDIEPFLIASTVRIVIGQRLVRKLCPDCREEYSPDSTILAQISKSFGLGNAEATSRLHKLESEALAAGIGAKNTSKTNKNSTADLSTTEKTITKLWKAHEDGCDNCGHVGYRGRMGIYEVLNNSQAVQQLIIGTSTSETIEKQAISEGMVTMQTDGLVKALRGQTTIEEILRVTAES
;
A
#
# COMPACT_ATOMS: atom_id res chain seq x y z
N MET A 1 0.50 11.13 -24.32
CA MET A 1 0.22 11.61 -25.69
C MET A 1 -0.37 13.01 -25.57
N ARG A 2 0.11 14.01 -26.31
CA ARG A 2 -0.47 15.37 -26.35
C ARG A 2 -1.03 15.64 -27.74
N VAL A 3 -2.14 15.01 -28.03
CA VAL A 3 -2.87 15.22 -29.28
C VAL A 3 -3.87 16.37 -29.09
N SER A 4 -4.06 17.19 -30.10
CA SER A 4 -5.07 18.27 -30.01
C SER A 4 -6.47 17.67 -29.89
N ASP A 5 -7.32 18.29 -29.06
CA ASP A 5 -8.67 17.78 -28.79
C ASP A 5 -9.52 17.66 -30.06
N ASP A 6 -9.26 18.53 -31.07
CA ASP A 6 -9.92 18.46 -32.38
C ASP A 6 -9.49 17.23 -33.18
N LEU A 7 -8.21 16.82 -33.08
CA LEU A 7 -7.73 15.62 -33.74
C LEU A 7 -8.29 14.36 -33.03
N VAL A 8 -8.36 14.37 -31.69
CA VAL A 8 -8.99 13.29 -30.95
C VAL A 8 -10.45 13.12 -31.37
N GLU A 9 -11.23 14.19 -31.47
CA GLU A 9 -12.63 14.16 -31.94
C GLU A 9 -12.73 13.58 -33.34
N LYS A 10 -11.85 14.02 -34.27
CA LYS A 10 -11.78 13.49 -35.63
C LYS A 10 -11.49 11.97 -35.63
N LEU A 11 -10.52 11.51 -34.83
CA LEU A 11 -10.19 10.10 -34.71
C LEU A 11 -11.39 9.29 -34.19
N LEU A 12 -12.09 9.79 -33.15
CA LEU A 12 -13.27 9.15 -32.61
C LEU A 12 -14.41 9.06 -33.62
N SER A 13 -14.63 10.12 -34.43
CA SER A 13 -15.67 10.12 -35.46
C SER A 13 -15.37 9.12 -36.59
N HIS A 14 -14.10 8.95 -36.97
CA HIS A 14 -13.69 7.98 -38.01
C HIS A 14 -13.88 6.54 -37.59
N THR A 15 -13.89 6.20 -36.28
CA THR A 15 -14.11 4.83 -35.80
C THR A 15 -15.54 4.34 -36.02
N GLY A 16 -16.50 5.25 -36.28
CA GLY A 16 -17.91 4.90 -36.39
C GLY A 16 -18.56 4.32 -35.13
N LYS A 17 -17.82 4.26 -34.02
CA LYS A 17 -18.28 3.72 -32.73
C LYS A 17 -19.02 4.74 -31.86
N PHE A 18 -18.93 6.01 -32.19
CA PHE A 18 -19.48 7.11 -31.39
C PHE A 18 -20.56 7.85 -32.18
N SER A 19 -21.70 8.09 -31.55
CA SER A 19 -22.73 8.97 -32.08
C SER A 19 -22.34 10.44 -31.84
N GLU A 20 -22.92 11.36 -32.66
CA GLU A 20 -22.68 12.79 -32.46
C GLU A 20 -23.06 13.28 -31.05
N ASP A 21 -24.08 12.70 -30.44
CA ASP A 21 -24.49 13.06 -29.09
C ASP A 21 -23.47 12.60 -28.02
N GLN A 22 -22.83 11.44 -28.24
CA GLN A 22 -21.77 10.96 -27.36
C GLN A 22 -20.51 11.81 -27.47
N LEU A 23 -20.13 12.24 -28.66
CA LEU A 23 -19.01 13.17 -28.88
C LEU A 23 -19.26 14.52 -28.21
N LYS A 24 -20.50 15.06 -28.30
CA LYS A 24 -20.87 16.29 -27.59
C LYS A 24 -20.79 16.14 -26.07
N ALA A 25 -21.26 15.01 -25.54
CA ALA A 25 -21.17 14.76 -24.10
C ALA A 25 -19.73 14.69 -23.61
N LEU A 26 -18.82 14.05 -24.35
CA LEU A 26 -17.39 14.01 -24.04
C LEU A 26 -16.74 15.40 -24.06
N ARG A 27 -17.14 16.26 -25.01
CA ARG A 27 -16.69 17.66 -25.09
C ARG A 27 -17.23 18.54 -23.95
N GLU A 28 -18.44 18.29 -23.49
CA GLU A 28 -18.99 18.96 -22.30
C GLU A 28 -18.25 18.53 -21.02
N GLN A 29 -17.93 17.25 -20.92
CA GLN A 29 -17.16 16.72 -19.81
C GLN A 29 -15.71 17.26 -19.79
N GLU A 30 -15.03 17.33 -20.95
CA GLU A 30 -13.72 17.99 -21.11
C GLU A 30 -13.72 19.40 -20.51
N LYS A 31 -14.73 20.22 -20.91
CA LYS A 31 -14.87 21.59 -20.42
C LYS A 31 -15.17 21.69 -18.93
N SER A 32 -15.98 20.76 -18.41
CA SER A 32 -16.36 20.74 -16.99
C SER A 32 -15.21 20.29 -16.09
N GLU A 33 -14.43 19.29 -16.51
CA GLU A 33 -13.30 18.74 -15.75
C GLU A 33 -11.98 19.49 -15.98
N LYS A 34 -11.90 20.35 -17.03
CA LYS A 34 -10.68 21.05 -17.46
C LYS A 34 -9.52 20.10 -17.72
N LYS A 35 -9.81 18.95 -18.28
CA LYS A 35 -8.82 17.93 -18.67
C LYS A 35 -8.83 17.77 -20.19
N PRO A 36 -7.70 17.38 -20.83
CA PRO A 36 -7.67 17.08 -22.26
C PRO A 36 -8.70 16.01 -22.64
N LEU A 37 -9.28 16.13 -23.83
CA LEU A 37 -10.31 15.19 -24.31
C LEU A 37 -9.83 13.73 -24.32
N GLN A 38 -8.56 13.50 -24.65
CA GLN A 38 -7.94 12.17 -24.62
C GLN A 38 -8.02 11.52 -23.23
N ASP A 39 -7.79 12.30 -22.15
CA ASP A 39 -7.81 11.78 -20.77
C ASP A 39 -9.25 11.47 -20.34
N VAL A 40 -10.21 12.25 -20.78
CA VAL A 40 -11.64 12.02 -20.54
C VAL A 40 -12.10 10.73 -21.23
N VAL A 41 -11.67 10.51 -22.48
CA VAL A 41 -12.02 9.29 -23.25
C VAL A 41 -11.45 8.04 -22.62
N VAL A 42 -10.20 8.08 -22.18
CA VAL A 42 -9.56 6.95 -21.48
C VAL A 42 -10.19 6.70 -20.11
N ALA A 43 -10.46 7.77 -19.34
CA ALA A 43 -11.07 7.67 -18.01
C ALA A 43 -12.51 7.13 -18.06
N SER A 44 -13.25 7.39 -19.14
CA SER A 44 -14.61 6.86 -19.34
C SER A 44 -14.65 5.37 -19.72
N ASN A 45 -13.48 4.70 -19.85
CA ASN A 45 -13.34 3.32 -20.34
C ASN A 45 -13.98 3.06 -21.72
N THR A 46 -14.19 4.09 -22.50
CA THR A 46 -14.82 4.00 -23.81
C THR A 46 -13.85 3.50 -24.89
N LEU A 47 -12.58 3.91 -24.76
CA LEU A 47 -11.44 3.41 -25.53
C LEU A 47 -10.23 3.26 -24.60
N SER A 48 -9.44 2.20 -24.78
CA SER A 48 -8.17 2.07 -24.09
C SER A 48 -7.13 3.04 -24.64
N GLU A 49 -6.16 3.44 -23.80
CA GLU A 49 -5.02 4.25 -24.23
C GLU A 49 -4.34 3.66 -25.48
N LYS A 50 -4.20 2.33 -25.51
CA LYS A 50 -3.60 1.59 -26.61
C LYS A 50 -4.38 1.73 -27.92
N GLU A 51 -5.71 1.63 -27.88
CA GLU A 51 -6.56 1.76 -29.06
C GLU A 51 -6.51 3.18 -29.61
N LEU A 52 -6.59 4.19 -28.74
CA LEU A 52 -6.50 5.59 -29.13
C LEU A 52 -5.13 5.92 -29.74
N THR A 53 -4.03 5.41 -29.15
CA THR A 53 -2.67 5.62 -29.67
C THR A 53 -2.46 4.94 -31.03
N LYS A 54 -3.06 3.76 -31.28
CA LYS A 54 -3.01 3.10 -32.59
C LYS A 54 -3.74 3.90 -33.67
N LEU A 55 -4.94 4.42 -33.37
CA LEU A 55 -5.67 5.27 -34.30
C LEU A 55 -4.88 6.54 -34.65
N TYR A 56 -4.21 7.13 -33.66
CA TYR A 56 -3.33 8.27 -33.90
C TYR A 56 -2.14 7.89 -34.79
N ALA A 57 -1.49 6.77 -34.52
CA ALA A 57 -0.36 6.28 -35.32
C ALA A 57 -0.74 6.06 -36.79
N GLU A 58 -1.93 5.49 -37.04
CA GLU A 58 -2.49 5.26 -38.37
C GLU A 58 -2.78 6.60 -39.12
N GLU A 59 -3.32 7.61 -38.42
CA GLU A 59 -3.67 8.92 -39.03
C GLU A 59 -2.42 9.69 -39.43
N ILE A 60 -1.29 9.57 -38.71
CA ILE A 60 -0.04 10.28 -39.00
C ILE A 60 0.96 9.47 -39.81
N ASP A 61 0.60 8.25 -40.23
CA ASP A 61 1.45 7.31 -41.03
C ASP A 61 2.79 7.01 -40.33
N VAL A 62 2.80 6.87 -38.99
CA VAL A 62 3.95 6.48 -38.17
C VAL A 62 3.69 5.11 -37.52
N PRO A 63 4.60 4.15 -37.58
CA PRO A 63 4.36 2.83 -37.03
C PRO A 63 4.17 2.86 -35.50
N PHE A 64 3.14 2.13 -35.03
CA PHE A 64 2.91 1.92 -33.61
C PHE A 64 3.78 0.77 -33.08
N VAL A 65 4.41 0.98 -31.91
CA VAL A 65 5.13 -0.07 -31.19
C VAL A 65 4.52 -0.27 -29.81
N GLU A 66 4.30 -1.52 -29.45
CA GLU A 66 3.94 -1.91 -28.09
C GLU A 66 5.23 -2.22 -27.33
N LEU A 67 5.78 -1.19 -26.65
CA LEU A 67 6.94 -1.39 -25.80
C LEU A 67 6.57 -2.34 -24.68
N ASN A 68 7.20 -3.51 -24.68
CA ASN A 68 7.26 -4.33 -23.50
C ASN A 68 8.52 -3.89 -22.74
N ALA A 69 8.36 -3.21 -21.62
CA ALA A 69 9.45 -2.68 -20.82
C ALA A 69 10.47 -3.76 -20.39
N ARG A 70 10.06 -5.05 -20.38
CA ARG A 70 10.91 -6.21 -20.07
C ARG A 70 11.78 -6.66 -21.24
N GLU A 71 11.48 -6.24 -22.47
CA GLU A 71 12.18 -6.66 -23.69
C GLU A 71 13.22 -5.64 -24.17
N VAL A 72 13.26 -4.42 -23.58
CA VAL A 72 14.24 -3.42 -23.96
C VAL A 72 15.57 -3.68 -23.25
N HIS A 73 16.59 -4.02 -24.04
CA HIS A 73 17.94 -4.24 -23.52
C HIS A 73 18.52 -2.95 -22.91
N LYS A 74 19.11 -3.07 -21.71
CA LYS A 74 19.69 -1.94 -20.96
C LYS A 74 20.75 -1.17 -21.76
N ASP A 75 21.49 -1.85 -22.62
CA ASP A 75 22.51 -1.22 -23.48
C ASP A 75 21.90 -0.35 -24.58
N ILE A 76 20.72 -0.71 -25.11
CA ILE A 76 19.98 0.06 -26.09
C ILE A 76 19.32 1.27 -25.41
N LEU A 77 18.73 1.08 -24.24
CA LEU A 77 18.18 2.17 -23.43
C LEU A 77 19.23 3.27 -23.17
N LYS A 78 20.47 2.92 -22.84
CA LYS A 78 21.57 3.84 -22.54
C LYS A 78 22.07 4.65 -23.75
N LEU A 79 21.68 4.32 -24.97
CA LEU A 79 22.02 5.12 -26.15
C LEU A 79 21.47 6.53 -26.05
N ILE A 80 20.29 6.69 -25.44
CA ILE A 80 19.71 8.01 -25.14
C ILE A 80 19.97 8.31 -23.67
N PRO A 81 20.67 9.39 -23.30
CA PRO A 81 20.84 9.79 -21.90
C PRO A 81 19.49 10.00 -21.20
N GLU A 82 19.38 9.56 -19.96
CA GLU A 82 18.14 9.63 -19.16
C GLU A 82 17.48 11.03 -19.18
N ARG A 83 18.28 12.10 -19.02
CA ARG A 83 17.80 13.47 -19.06
C ARG A 83 17.07 13.78 -20.38
N VAL A 84 17.63 13.33 -21.50
CA VAL A 84 17.08 13.53 -22.85
C VAL A 84 15.82 12.68 -23.03
N ALA A 85 15.89 11.40 -22.60
CA ALA A 85 14.78 10.47 -22.64
C ALA A 85 13.56 11.01 -21.87
N LYS A 86 13.77 11.53 -20.66
CA LYS A 86 12.72 12.16 -19.85
C LYS A 86 12.21 13.48 -20.43
N GLN A 87 13.11 14.32 -20.93
CA GLN A 87 12.74 15.65 -21.48
C GLN A 87 11.84 15.55 -22.70
N TYR A 88 12.15 14.63 -23.61
CA TYR A 88 11.43 14.46 -24.88
C TYR A 88 10.46 13.27 -24.87
N ARG A 89 10.30 12.59 -23.74
CA ARG A 89 9.44 11.40 -23.59
C ARG A 89 9.71 10.38 -24.70
N VAL A 90 10.99 10.00 -24.87
CA VAL A 90 11.50 9.13 -25.93
C VAL A 90 12.38 8.03 -25.36
N VAL A 91 12.30 6.83 -25.93
CA VAL A 91 13.08 5.67 -25.51
C VAL A 91 13.62 4.96 -26.75
N ALA A 92 14.93 4.64 -26.77
CA ALA A 92 15.48 3.70 -27.75
C ALA A 92 15.10 2.28 -27.34
N PHE A 93 14.57 1.48 -28.26
CA PHE A 93 14.11 0.13 -27.97
C PHE A 93 14.74 -0.96 -28.83
N ASP A 94 15.32 -0.59 -29.99
CA ASP A 94 16.01 -1.53 -30.88
C ASP A 94 17.05 -0.82 -31.74
N VAL A 95 18.00 -1.59 -32.30
CA VAL A 95 18.99 -1.11 -33.27
C VAL A 95 19.13 -2.20 -34.33
N ASP A 96 19.01 -1.87 -35.62
CA ASP A 96 19.17 -2.83 -36.71
C ASP A 96 20.65 -3.07 -37.08
N GLU A 97 20.87 -4.01 -37.98
CA GLU A 97 22.23 -4.40 -38.46
C GLU A 97 22.92 -3.25 -39.19
N ASP A 98 22.18 -2.29 -39.74
CA ASP A 98 22.70 -1.11 -40.44
C ASP A 98 22.97 0.08 -39.48
N GLY A 99 22.76 -0.10 -38.17
CA GLY A 99 23.00 0.90 -37.14
C GLY A 99 21.87 1.96 -37.02
N VAL A 100 20.69 1.71 -37.57
CA VAL A 100 19.53 2.59 -37.40
C VAL A 100 18.93 2.37 -36.00
N VAL A 101 18.82 3.43 -35.23
CA VAL A 101 18.24 3.36 -33.88
C VAL A 101 16.72 3.54 -33.96
N PHE A 102 15.98 2.55 -33.45
CA PHE A 102 14.52 2.63 -33.34
C PHE A 102 14.16 3.29 -32.02
N VAL A 103 13.39 4.36 -32.11
CA VAL A 103 12.94 5.14 -30.95
C VAL A 103 11.43 5.17 -30.87
N ALA A 104 10.91 5.03 -29.64
CA ALA A 104 9.49 5.18 -29.35
C ALA A 104 9.25 6.54 -28.67
N MET A 105 8.29 7.30 -29.16
CA MET A 105 7.94 8.64 -28.67
C MET A 105 6.43 8.74 -28.41
N GLU A 106 6.05 9.65 -27.53
CA GLU A 106 4.63 10.04 -27.35
C GLU A 106 4.15 10.97 -28.45
N ASP A 107 5.04 11.85 -28.91
CA ASP A 107 4.76 12.89 -29.92
C ASP A 107 5.79 12.81 -31.05
N PRO A 108 5.48 12.07 -32.13
CA PRO A 108 6.37 11.93 -33.28
C PRO A 108 6.42 13.17 -34.16
N ASP A 109 5.59 14.19 -33.93
CA ASP A 109 5.61 15.46 -34.65
C ASP A 109 6.60 16.47 -34.03
N ASP A 110 7.26 16.11 -32.90
CA ASP A 110 8.33 16.92 -32.31
C ASP A 110 9.63 16.81 -33.14
N VAL A 111 9.62 17.49 -34.30
CA VAL A 111 10.76 17.56 -35.23
C VAL A 111 12.04 18.08 -34.55
N PRO A 112 12.01 19.09 -33.67
CA PRO A 112 13.16 19.51 -32.89
C PRO A 112 13.78 18.37 -32.05
N ALA A 113 12.96 17.56 -31.38
CA ALA A 113 13.44 16.42 -30.60
C ALA A 113 14.09 15.37 -31.50
N ILE A 114 13.49 15.01 -32.61
CA ILE A 114 14.03 14.05 -33.57
C ILE A 114 15.36 14.52 -34.14
N SER A 115 15.46 15.78 -34.54
CA SER A 115 16.69 16.37 -35.08
C SER A 115 17.82 16.39 -34.01
N PHE A 116 17.46 16.67 -32.76
CA PHE A 116 18.39 16.64 -31.66
C PHE A 116 18.91 15.20 -31.41
N LEU A 117 18.03 14.21 -31.41
CA LEU A 117 18.37 12.80 -31.22
C LEU A 117 19.29 12.29 -32.34
N GLN A 118 19.00 12.58 -33.60
CA GLN A 118 19.85 12.20 -34.72
C GLN A 118 21.27 12.79 -34.61
N LYS A 119 21.34 14.07 -34.22
CA LYS A 119 22.63 14.73 -34.00
C LYS A 119 23.42 14.16 -32.84
N GLN A 120 22.73 13.80 -31.76
CA GLN A 120 23.37 13.27 -30.54
C GLN A 120 23.83 11.83 -30.72
N LEU A 121 23.03 10.98 -31.36
CA LEU A 121 23.34 9.59 -31.61
C LEU A 121 24.37 9.41 -32.74
N GLY A 122 24.46 10.40 -33.67
CA GLY A 122 25.31 10.30 -34.85
C GLY A 122 24.88 9.19 -35.83
N GLN A 123 23.67 8.67 -35.68
CA GLN A 123 23.10 7.56 -36.43
C GLN A 123 21.68 7.91 -36.89
N PRO A 124 21.19 7.28 -37.97
CA PRO A 124 19.80 7.45 -38.40
C PRO A 124 18.83 6.98 -37.31
N VAL A 125 17.75 7.74 -37.11
CA VAL A 125 16.71 7.42 -36.12
C VAL A 125 15.41 7.13 -36.86
N ARG A 126 14.75 6.01 -36.50
CA ARG A 126 13.40 5.67 -36.98
C ARG A 126 12.42 5.78 -35.83
N VAL A 127 11.45 6.68 -36.00
CA VAL A 127 10.45 7.00 -34.96
C VAL A 127 9.28 6.03 -35.03
N HIS A 128 8.81 5.63 -33.84
CA HIS A 128 7.59 4.86 -33.62
C HIS A 128 6.77 5.55 -32.55
N VAL A 129 5.45 5.41 -32.63
CA VAL A 129 4.52 5.89 -31.59
C VAL A 129 4.32 4.80 -30.55
N ALA A 130 4.35 5.17 -29.27
CA ALA A 130 4.01 4.27 -28.16
C ALA A 130 3.10 4.97 -27.15
N THR A 131 2.43 4.19 -26.30
CA THR A 131 1.55 4.75 -25.26
C THR A 131 2.37 5.46 -24.18
N SER A 132 1.79 6.49 -23.56
CA SER A 132 2.42 7.22 -22.45
C SER A 132 2.78 6.29 -21.28
N SER A 133 1.91 5.34 -20.99
CA SER A 133 2.12 4.34 -19.95
C SER A 133 3.33 3.43 -20.23
N THR A 134 3.51 2.95 -21.47
CA THR A 134 4.64 2.08 -21.83
C THR A 134 5.96 2.83 -21.93
N ILE A 135 5.94 4.08 -22.41
CA ILE A 135 7.12 4.97 -22.40
C ILE A 135 7.53 5.26 -20.95
N GLN A 136 6.58 5.57 -20.06
CA GLN A 136 6.88 5.79 -18.65
C GLN A 136 7.51 4.55 -18.01
N ALA A 137 6.94 3.37 -18.24
CA ALA A 137 7.49 2.11 -17.74
C ALA A 137 8.92 1.83 -18.26
N ALA A 138 9.22 2.21 -19.52
CA ALA A 138 10.56 2.10 -20.06
C ALA A 138 11.52 3.17 -19.50
N LEU A 139 11.05 4.39 -19.25
CA LEU A 139 11.82 5.44 -18.57
C LEU A 139 12.16 5.07 -17.13
N ASP A 140 11.28 4.33 -16.46
CA ASP A 140 11.52 3.86 -15.10
C ASP A 140 12.66 2.83 -15.03
N GLN A 141 12.98 2.13 -16.13
CA GLN A 141 14.14 1.22 -16.20
C GLN A 141 15.50 1.93 -16.15
N TYR A 142 15.57 3.22 -16.52
CA TYR A 142 16.80 4.00 -16.31
C TYR A 142 17.14 4.11 -14.83
N ASN A 143 16.15 4.01 -13.94
CA ASN A 143 16.31 4.18 -12.50
C ASN A 143 16.69 2.87 -11.76
N ASP A 144 16.40 1.69 -12.32
CA ASP A 144 16.64 0.39 -11.64
C ASP A 144 18.12 0.03 -11.46
N SER A 145 19.03 0.70 -12.18
CA SER A 145 20.46 0.39 -12.12
C SER A 145 21.31 1.46 -11.44
N ASN A 146 20.76 2.59 -10.99
CA ASN A 146 21.56 3.80 -10.79
C ASN A 146 21.53 4.45 -9.40
N VAL A 147 20.69 4.05 -8.43
CA VAL A 147 20.67 4.71 -7.12
C VAL A 147 22.04 4.61 -6.43
N SER A 148 22.68 3.43 -6.45
CA SER A 148 24.03 3.27 -5.90
C SER A 148 25.08 4.04 -6.72
N THR A 149 24.89 4.13 -8.04
CA THR A 149 25.82 4.84 -8.93
C THR A 149 25.59 6.34 -8.91
N GLU A 150 24.35 6.82 -8.79
CA GLU A 150 24.04 8.24 -8.60
C GLU A 150 24.45 8.74 -7.23
N LEU A 151 24.17 7.98 -6.17
CA LEU A 151 24.67 8.25 -4.82
C LEU A 151 26.19 8.28 -4.79
N ALA A 152 26.87 7.33 -5.47
CA ALA A 152 28.31 7.32 -5.57
C ALA A 152 28.87 8.53 -6.36
N LYS A 153 28.18 9.00 -7.40
CA LYS A 153 28.58 10.21 -8.14
C LYS A 153 28.39 11.48 -7.33
N VAL A 154 27.26 11.60 -6.64
CA VAL A 154 26.97 12.76 -5.77
C VAL A 154 27.99 12.83 -4.63
N ILE A 155 28.31 11.68 -4.02
CA ILE A 155 29.30 11.58 -2.93
C ILE A 155 30.74 11.79 -3.43
N ALA A 156 31.09 11.33 -4.66
CA ALA A 156 32.43 11.51 -5.24
C ALA A 156 32.75 12.99 -5.58
N VAL A 157 31.75 13.85 -5.67
CA VAL A 157 31.95 15.30 -5.83
C VAL A 157 32.53 15.92 -4.53
N GLU A 158 32.23 15.35 -3.37
CA GLU A 158 32.77 15.77 -2.06
C GLU A 158 34.20 15.28 -1.80
N ASP A 159 34.71 14.30 -2.58
CA ASP A 159 36.07 13.76 -2.38
C ASP A 159 37.20 14.69 -2.82
N LYS A 160 36.93 15.92 -3.23
CA LYS A 160 37.94 16.84 -3.75
C LYS A 160 38.57 17.78 -2.73
N GLU A 161 38.09 17.81 -1.49
CA GLU A 161 38.74 18.59 -0.44
C GLU A 161 38.81 17.78 0.88
N PRO A 162 40.02 17.58 1.46
CA PRO A 162 40.16 17.04 2.79
C PRO A 162 40.17 18.18 3.79
N GLU A 163 39.15 18.38 4.60
CA GLU A 163 39.22 19.17 5.81
C GLU A 163 38.67 18.38 7.00
N GLU A 164 39.47 18.51 8.09
CA GLU A 164 39.26 17.92 9.39
C GLU A 164 37.99 18.49 10.06
N ASP A 165 37.36 17.67 10.93
CA ASP A 165 36.32 18.00 11.91
C ASP A 165 36.07 19.50 12.14
N GLU A 166 35.19 20.14 11.38
CA GLU A 166 34.65 21.45 11.74
C GLU A 166 33.24 21.67 11.17
N ASP A 167 32.46 22.37 11.96
CA ASP A 167 31.12 22.93 11.82
C ASP A 167 30.41 22.77 10.46
N ILE A 168 29.16 22.33 10.55
CA ILE A 168 28.20 22.21 9.42
C ILE A 168 28.24 23.51 8.61
N ASP A 169 28.84 23.48 7.42
CA ASP A 169 28.90 24.65 6.54
C ASP A 169 27.46 24.97 6.05
N GLU A 170 27.10 26.26 6.07
CA GLU A 170 25.79 26.71 5.53
C GLU A 170 25.57 26.29 4.09
N LYS A 171 26.63 25.95 3.34
CA LYS A 171 26.55 25.41 1.97
C LYS A 171 26.02 24.01 1.90
N ASP A 172 26.24 23.15 2.92
CA ASP A 172 25.75 21.76 2.98
C ASP A 172 24.24 21.71 3.23
N VAL A 173 23.68 22.81 3.73
CA VAL A 173 22.27 22.96 4.08
C VAL A 173 21.43 23.49 2.92
N ALA A 174 22.06 24.05 1.88
CA ALA A 174 21.38 24.59 0.71
C ALA A 174 20.51 23.51 -0.01
N GLU A 175 19.38 23.92 -0.57
CA GLU A 175 18.45 23.00 -1.26
C GLU A 175 19.09 22.25 -2.44
N ASP A 176 20.10 22.83 -3.07
CA ASP A 176 20.82 22.26 -4.22
C ASP A 176 22.13 21.56 -3.83
N SER A 177 22.42 21.40 -2.52
CA SER A 177 23.64 20.75 -2.06
C SER A 177 23.66 19.25 -2.42
N PRO A 178 24.84 18.62 -2.59
CA PRO A 178 24.96 17.18 -2.81
C PRO A 178 24.28 16.36 -1.70
N ILE A 179 24.33 16.81 -0.47
CA ILE A 179 23.67 16.17 0.68
C ILE A 179 22.14 16.25 0.56
N ALA A 180 21.59 17.41 0.15
CA ALA A 180 20.16 17.54 -0.07
C ALA A 180 19.68 16.60 -1.20
N GLN A 181 20.44 16.48 -2.29
CA GLN A 181 20.17 15.54 -3.36
C GLN A 181 20.24 14.09 -2.88
N THR A 182 21.23 13.75 -2.03
CA THR A 182 21.36 12.42 -1.43
C THR A 182 20.12 12.06 -0.58
N VAL A 183 19.66 12.97 0.30
CA VAL A 183 18.43 12.75 1.09
C VAL A 183 17.22 12.55 0.19
N ASN A 184 17.06 13.38 -0.83
CA ASN A 184 15.95 13.28 -1.77
C ASN A 184 15.97 11.96 -2.54
N LEU A 185 17.13 11.49 -3.01
CA LEU A 185 17.29 10.20 -3.69
C LEU A 185 16.96 9.03 -2.76
N ILE A 186 17.39 9.05 -1.50
CA ILE A 186 17.07 8.02 -0.52
C ILE A 186 15.56 7.93 -0.32
N ILE A 187 14.87 9.07 -0.18
CA ILE A 187 13.42 9.10 0.03
C ILE A 187 12.68 8.68 -1.24
N ASP A 188 13.05 9.22 -2.39
CA ASP A 188 12.45 8.89 -3.68
C ASP A 188 12.53 7.38 -3.98
N TYR A 189 13.70 6.78 -3.76
CA TYR A 189 13.85 5.33 -3.88
C TYR A 189 12.95 4.57 -2.89
N GLY A 190 12.88 5.00 -1.63
CA GLY A 190 11.99 4.39 -0.63
C GLY A 190 10.52 4.44 -1.06
N VAL A 191 10.06 5.57 -1.59
CA VAL A 191 8.70 5.75 -2.12
C VAL A 191 8.45 4.80 -3.30
N ARG A 192 9.36 4.76 -4.29
CA ARG A 192 9.22 3.89 -5.48
C ARG A 192 9.26 2.42 -5.14
N ALA A 193 10.08 2.02 -4.17
CA ALA A 193 10.16 0.66 -3.67
C ALA A 193 8.94 0.25 -2.81
N GLY A 194 8.01 1.16 -2.54
CA GLY A 194 6.87 0.92 -1.67
C GLY A 194 7.27 0.67 -0.21
N ALA A 195 8.37 1.28 0.24
CA ALA A 195 8.84 1.13 1.61
C ALA A 195 7.90 1.84 2.60
N SER A 196 7.64 1.20 3.73
CA SER A 196 6.92 1.83 4.85
C SER A 196 7.85 2.70 5.71
N ASP A 197 9.12 2.30 5.84
CA ASP A 197 10.10 2.99 6.67
C ASP A 197 11.47 3.01 5.98
N VAL A 198 12.20 4.10 6.14
CA VAL A 198 13.61 4.26 5.76
C VAL A 198 14.43 4.35 7.04
N HIS A 199 15.44 3.52 7.16
CA HIS A 199 16.37 3.49 8.28
C HIS A 199 17.74 3.93 7.83
N ILE A 200 18.29 4.96 8.46
CA ILE A 200 19.68 5.42 8.28
C ILE A 200 20.42 5.08 9.57
N GLU A 201 21.34 4.14 9.48
CA GLU A 201 21.99 3.53 10.63
C GLU A 201 23.50 3.73 10.55
N PRO A 202 24.08 4.55 11.45
CA PRO A 202 25.52 4.63 11.56
C PRO A 202 26.13 3.29 12.00
N ARG A 203 27.26 2.96 11.41
CA ARG A 203 28.14 1.85 11.76
C ARG A 203 29.54 2.41 11.96
N GLU A 204 30.45 1.63 12.49
CA GLU A 204 31.82 2.06 12.77
C GLU A 204 32.49 2.71 11.56
N ASN A 205 32.39 2.12 10.37
CA ASN A 205 33.11 2.53 9.17
C ASN A 205 32.22 3.08 8.02
N PHE A 206 30.89 2.98 8.12
CA PHE A 206 29.96 3.40 7.08
C PHE A 206 28.58 3.73 7.66
N VAL A 207 27.72 4.32 6.84
CA VAL A 207 26.30 4.52 7.14
C VAL A 207 25.49 3.53 6.32
N LEU A 208 24.68 2.73 6.99
CA LEU A 208 23.80 1.73 6.34
C LEU A 208 22.40 2.30 6.13
N VAL A 209 21.92 2.32 4.89
CA VAL A 209 20.54 2.65 4.56
C VAL A 209 19.77 1.36 4.32
N ARG A 210 18.67 1.18 5.08
CA ARG A 210 17.76 0.05 4.94
C ARG A 210 16.33 0.54 4.72
N TYR A 211 15.60 -0.20 3.90
CA TYR A 211 14.18 0.04 3.66
C TYR A 211 13.35 -1.10 4.21
N ARG A 212 12.24 -0.76 4.87
CA ARG A 212 11.24 -1.74 5.25
C ARG A 212 10.21 -1.86 4.13
N VAL A 213 10.29 -2.92 3.35
CA VAL A 213 9.35 -3.23 2.26
C VAL A 213 8.55 -4.47 2.64
N ASP A 214 7.23 -4.37 2.59
CA ASP A 214 6.30 -5.44 2.98
C ASP A 214 6.58 -6.03 4.37
N GLY A 215 6.98 -5.17 5.32
CA GLY A 215 7.28 -5.53 6.71
C GLY A 215 8.70 -6.03 6.96
N ILE A 216 9.50 -6.29 5.92
CA ILE A 216 10.87 -6.81 6.03
C ILE A 216 11.89 -5.71 5.78
N LEU A 217 12.88 -5.57 6.67
CA LEU A 217 14.02 -4.66 6.48
C LEU A 217 15.03 -5.27 5.49
N ARG A 218 15.42 -4.46 4.49
CA ARG A 218 16.40 -4.82 3.46
C ARG A 218 17.51 -3.80 3.41
N GLU A 219 18.74 -4.28 3.30
CA GLU A 219 19.90 -3.43 3.02
C GLU A 219 19.83 -2.93 1.57
N ALA A 220 20.07 -1.65 1.36
CA ALA A 220 20.07 -1.07 0.02
C ALA A 220 21.39 -0.36 -0.30
N ASN A 221 21.83 0.56 0.56
CA ASN A 221 22.99 1.40 0.29
C ASN A 221 23.92 1.46 1.48
N LYS A 222 25.24 1.54 1.20
CA LYS A 222 26.28 1.86 2.17
C LYS A 222 26.90 3.18 1.74
N LEU A 223 26.89 4.17 2.63
CA LEU A 223 27.43 5.50 2.40
C LEU A 223 28.72 5.68 3.21
N PRO A 224 29.66 6.51 2.77
CA PRO A 224 30.85 6.85 3.56
C PRO A 224 30.46 7.44 4.92
N ARG A 225 31.22 7.12 5.95
CA ARG A 225 30.99 7.63 7.31
C ARG A 225 30.98 9.15 7.40
N LYS A 226 31.81 9.83 6.62
CA LYS A 226 31.97 11.29 6.61
C LYS A 226 30.68 12.06 6.30
N VAL A 227 29.74 11.48 5.53
CA VAL A 227 28.47 12.16 5.17
C VAL A 227 27.40 12.08 6.26
N LEU A 228 27.64 11.35 7.35
CA LEU A 228 26.62 11.08 8.38
C LEU A 228 26.04 12.36 9.00
N ASN A 229 26.91 13.26 9.48
CA ASN A 229 26.49 14.44 10.23
C ASN A 229 25.70 15.40 9.33
N SER A 230 26.20 15.67 8.12
CA SER A 230 25.51 16.51 7.14
C SER A 230 24.15 15.91 6.72
N LEU A 231 24.10 14.58 6.54
CA LEU A 231 22.85 13.86 6.20
C LEU A 231 21.80 14.00 7.30
N ILE A 232 22.20 13.79 8.56
CA ILE A 232 21.31 13.91 9.73
C ILE A 232 20.85 15.35 9.90
N SER A 233 21.75 16.31 9.79
CA SER A 233 21.43 17.74 9.91
C SER A 233 20.42 18.17 8.85
N ARG A 234 20.58 17.73 7.60
CA ARG A 234 19.61 18.01 6.54
C ARG A 234 18.23 17.42 6.86
N ILE A 235 18.17 16.19 7.36
CA ILE A 235 16.91 15.55 7.76
C ILE A 235 16.29 16.29 8.96
N LYS A 236 17.08 16.71 9.95
CA LYS A 236 16.58 17.50 11.08
C LYS A 236 15.98 18.84 10.62
N ILE A 237 16.63 19.52 9.67
CA ILE A 237 16.11 20.77 9.09
C ILE A 237 14.77 20.53 8.39
N LEU A 238 14.69 19.53 7.51
CA LEU A 238 13.43 19.17 6.83
C LEU A 238 12.29 18.87 7.80
N ALA A 239 12.61 18.20 8.92
CA ALA A 239 11.65 17.81 9.95
C ALA A 239 11.40 18.89 11.02
N ASN A 240 12.01 20.07 10.88
CA ASN A 240 11.97 21.18 11.85
C ASN A 240 12.39 20.77 13.26
N LEU A 241 13.48 19.99 13.35
CA LEU A 241 14.11 19.53 14.59
C LEU A 241 15.31 20.38 14.95
N LYS A 242 15.72 20.35 16.23
CA LYS A 242 16.93 21.03 16.69
C LYS A 242 18.16 20.35 16.11
N ILE A 243 18.97 21.09 15.36
CA ILE A 243 20.16 20.56 14.69
C ILE A 243 21.27 20.25 15.70
N ASP A 244 21.39 21.09 16.70
CA ASP A 244 22.42 21.07 17.76
C ASP A 244 22.17 20.03 18.87
N GLU A 245 21.00 19.38 18.88
CA GLU A 245 20.67 18.36 19.88
C GLU A 245 21.02 16.96 19.37
N HIS A 246 22.08 16.38 19.91
CA HIS A 246 22.61 15.05 19.55
C HIS A 246 22.51 14.03 20.67
N ARG A 247 22.00 14.40 21.86
CA ARG A 247 22.00 13.58 23.07
C ARG A 247 20.62 13.07 23.47
N ALA A 248 19.58 13.66 22.90
CA ALA A 248 18.20 13.28 23.17
C ALA A 248 17.50 12.79 21.90
N PRO A 249 16.53 11.85 22.00
CA PRO A 249 15.69 11.49 20.86
C PRO A 249 14.84 12.68 20.46
N LEU A 250 14.66 12.86 19.14
CA LEU A 250 13.84 13.91 18.57
C LEU A 250 12.82 13.30 17.60
N ASP A 251 11.61 13.84 17.59
CA ASP A 251 10.55 13.46 16.68
C ASP A 251 10.04 14.67 15.90
N GLY A 252 9.88 14.51 14.60
CA GLY A 252 9.41 15.55 13.71
C GLY A 252 8.68 15.00 12.48
N ARG A 253 8.27 15.91 11.61
CA ARG A 253 7.59 15.54 10.37
C ARG A 253 7.83 16.57 9.27
N PHE A 254 7.84 16.11 8.03
CA PHE A 254 7.84 16.97 6.85
C PHE A 254 7.07 16.31 5.70
N LYS A 255 6.84 17.05 4.62
CA LYS A 255 6.19 16.55 3.42
C LYS A 255 7.10 16.71 2.22
N ILE A 256 7.01 15.76 1.31
CA ILE A 256 7.72 15.78 0.02
C ILE A 256 6.74 15.40 -1.10
N SER A 257 6.98 15.94 -2.28
CA SER A 257 6.25 15.55 -3.48
C SER A 257 7.14 14.66 -4.34
N VAL A 258 6.65 13.44 -4.63
CA VAL A 258 7.33 12.48 -5.51
C VAL A 258 6.35 12.10 -6.62
N ASN A 259 6.72 12.32 -7.88
CA ASN A 259 5.87 12.03 -9.05
C ASN A 259 4.45 12.65 -8.98
N GLY A 260 4.33 13.85 -8.37
CA GLY A 260 3.04 14.54 -8.22
C GLY A 260 2.17 14.07 -7.05
N HIS A 261 2.61 13.05 -6.30
CA HIS A 261 1.98 12.58 -5.07
C HIS A 261 2.65 13.18 -3.84
N ILE A 262 1.85 13.51 -2.84
CA ILE A 262 2.35 14.09 -1.57
C ILE A 262 2.51 12.97 -0.53
N TYR A 263 3.73 12.84 -0.05
CA TYR A 263 4.09 11.92 1.03
C TYR A 263 4.42 12.69 2.29
N ALA A 264 3.83 12.30 3.42
CA ALA A 264 4.23 12.77 4.73
C ALA A 264 5.28 11.81 5.31
N LEU A 265 6.37 12.36 5.83
CA LEU A 265 7.39 11.59 6.51
C LEU A 265 7.38 11.94 8.00
N ARG A 266 7.29 10.92 8.85
CA ARG A 266 7.59 11.03 10.28
C ARG A 266 9.02 10.64 10.51
N VAL A 267 9.75 11.51 11.16
CA VAL A 267 11.18 11.36 11.44
C VAL A 267 11.37 11.17 12.93
N SER A 268 12.10 10.14 13.30
CA SER A 268 12.59 9.95 14.66
C SER A 268 14.10 9.78 14.62
N THR A 269 14.82 10.58 15.42
CA THR A 269 16.26 10.45 15.62
C THR A 269 16.54 9.86 16.99
N LEU A 270 17.53 8.99 17.07
CA LEU A 270 17.93 8.34 18.31
C LEU A 270 19.45 8.30 18.40
N PRO A 271 20.05 8.90 19.46
CA PRO A 271 21.47 8.73 19.73
C PRO A 271 21.82 7.27 20.00
N ILE A 272 22.85 6.75 19.33
CA ILE A 272 23.41 5.41 19.53
C ILE A 272 24.94 5.50 19.64
N VAL A 273 25.61 4.38 19.93
CA VAL A 273 27.07 4.36 20.15
C VAL A 273 27.84 4.95 18.97
N ASP A 274 27.42 4.64 17.75
CA ASP A 274 28.10 5.09 16.52
C ASP A 274 27.55 6.41 15.96
N GLY A 275 26.81 7.21 16.69
CA GLY A 275 26.23 8.48 16.26
C GLY A 275 24.72 8.52 16.40
N GLU A 276 24.00 9.17 15.50
CA GLU A 276 22.54 9.22 15.52
C GLU A 276 21.93 8.32 14.45
N LYS A 277 21.02 7.46 14.87
CA LYS A 277 20.15 6.68 13.97
C LYS A 277 18.93 7.51 13.59
N VAL A 278 18.54 7.47 12.32
CA VAL A 278 17.30 8.10 11.83
C VAL A 278 16.37 7.03 11.29
N VAL A 279 15.09 7.15 11.64
CA VAL A 279 14.00 6.37 11.02
C VAL A 279 12.99 7.35 10.46
N MET A 280 12.65 7.19 9.18
CA MET A 280 11.63 7.98 8.51
C MET A 280 10.50 7.03 8.07
N ARG A 281 9.30 7.21 8.63
CA ARG A 281 8.10 6.49 8.18
C ARG A 281 7.44 7.26 7.04
N ILE A 282 7.18 6.57 5.94
CA ILE A 282 6.57 7.13 4.73
C ILE A 282 5.06 6.88 4.79
N LEU A 283 4.27 7.94 4.65
CA LEU A 283 2.82 7.92 4.64
C LEU A 283 2.32 8.60 3.36
N ASP A 284 1.59 7.87 2.52
CA ASP A 284 0.97 8.45 1.32
C ASP A 284 -0.32 9.19 1.71
N GLU A 285 -0.30 10.53 1.60
CA GLU A 285 -1.48 11.38 1.89
C GLU A 285 -2.41 11.51 0.68
N SER A 286 -1.96 11.13 -0.51
CA SER A 286 -2.73 11.24 -1.75
C SER A 286 -3.54 9.99 -2.08
N SER A 287 -3.28 8.87 -1.39
CA SER A 287 -3.98 7.61 -1.64
C SER A 287 -5.44 7.69 -1.21
N LYS A 288 -6.33 7.25 -2.10
CA LYS A 288 -7.73 7.04 -1.73
C LYS A 288 -7.84 5.92 -0.70
N PRO A 289 -8.78 6.01 0.25
CA PRO A 289 -9.04 4.92 1.17
C PRO A 289 -9.42 3.66 0.37
N ALA A 290 -8.77 2.55 0.69
CA ALA A 290 -9.09 1.27 0.08
C ALA A 290 -10.49 0.80 0.51
N THR A 291 -11.21 0.11 -0.34
CA THR A 291 -12.47 -0.55 0.05
C THR A 291 -12.19 -1.74 0.96
N LEU A 292 -13.21 -2.23 1.66
CA LEU A 292 -13.06 -3.41 2.51
C LEU A 292 -12.64 -4.65 1.69
N GLU A 293 -13.14 -4.78 0.48
CA GLU A 293 -12.80 -5.84 -0.46
C GLU A 293 -11.32 -5.75 -0.89
N GLU A 294 -10.82 -4.54 -1.18
CA GLU A 294 -9.41 -4.31 -1.52
C GLU A 294 -8.47 -4.61 -0.35
N LEU A 295 -8.93 -4.38 0.89
CA LEU A 295 -8.22 -4.76 2.10
C LEU A 295 -8.19 -6.29 2.30
N GLY A 296 -9.08 -7.02 1.64
CA GLY A 296 -9.17 -8.47 1.67
C GLY A 296 -10.33 -9.03 2.50
N TYR A 297 -11.33 -8.22 2.88
CA TYR A 297 -12.58 -8.73 3.44
C TYR A 297 -13.42 -9.40 2.36
N TRP A 298 -14.06 -10.50 2.71
CA TRP A 298 -14.97 -11.24 1.81
C TRP A 298 -15.97 -12.08 2.61
N GLY A 299 -16.97 -12.64 1.96
CA GLY A 299 -17.93 -13.58 2.53
C GLY A 299 -18.63 -13.05 3.80
N SER A 300 -18.76 -13.91 4.81
CA SER A 300 -19.43 -13.56 6.07
C SER A 300 -18.73 -12.42 6.83
N ALA A 301 -17.39 -12.34 6.78
CA ALA A 301 -16.64 -11.27 7.43
C ALA A 301 -17.01 -9.90 6.84
N LEU A 302 -17.06 -9.78 5.51
CA LEU A 302 -17.46 -8.54 4.84
C LEU A 302 -18.89 -8.13 5.19
N THR A 303 -19.84 -9.06 5.07
CA THR A 303 -21.25 -8.76 5.35
C THR A 303 -21.48 -8.37 6.81
N THR A 304 -20.82 -9.05 7.76
CA THR A 304 -20.93 -8.72 9.18
C THR A 304 -20.40 -7.31 9.48
N VAL A 305 -19.25 -6.94 8.90
CA VAL A 305 -18.72 -5.58 9.07
C VAL A 305 -19.66 -4.54 8.43
N GLN A 306 -20.12 -4.77 7.20
CA GLN A 306 -21.05 -3.87 6.51
C GLN A 306 -22.35 -3.67 7.30
N HIS A 307 -22.88 -4.71 7.94
CA HIS A 307 -24.08 -4.62 8.78
C HIS A 307 -23.80 -3.87 10.10
N ALA A 308 -22.63 -4.05 10.69
CA ALA A 308 -22.27 -3.40 11.96
C ALA A 308 -22.02 -1.89 11.80
N ILE A 309 -21.39 -1.45 10.71
CA ILE A 309 -21.05 -0.05 10.49
C ILE A 309 -22.26 0.86 10.19
N VAL A 310 -23.38 0.28 9.78
CA VAL A 310 -24.65 1.05 9.56
C VAL A 310 -25.54 1.11 10.78
N GLN A 311 -25.13 0.49 11.90
CA GLN A 311 -25.88 0.58 13.14
C GLN A 311 -25.82 2.00 13.71
N PRO A 312 -26.91 2.51 14.31
CA PRO A 312 -26.95 3.89 14.78
C PRO A 312 -26.05 4.14 16.00
N HIS A 313 -25.74 3.11 16.78
CA HIS A 313 -24.92 3.18 17.98
C HIS A 313 -24.32 1.82 18.33
N GLY A 314 -23.33 1.83 19.19
CA GLY A 314 -22.62 0.65 19.67
C GLY A 314 -21.13 0.79 19.47
N MET A 315 -20.38 -0.26 19.79
CA MET A 315 -18.93 -0.27 19.71
C MET A 315 -18.43 -1.31 18.70
N ILE A 316 -17.54 -0.90 17.84
CA ILE A 316 -16.82 -1.76 16.89
C ILE A 316 -15.34 -1.73 17.28
N LEU A 317 -14.79 -2.89 17.56
CA LEU A 317 -13.41 -3.05 18.01
C LEU A 317 -12.57 -3.73 16.93
N VAL A 318 -11.36 -3.21 16.72
CA VAL A 318 -10.37 -3.84 15.84
C VAL A 318 -9.17 -4.23 16.68
N THR A 319 -8.77 -5.50 16.61
CA THR A 319 -7.65 -6.00 17.39
C THR A 319 -6.55 -6.61 16.55
N GLY A 320 -5.37 -6.63 17.12
CA GLY A 320 -4.15 -7.19 16.52
C GLY A 320 -2.90 -6.47 17.00
N PRO A 321 -1.70 -7.01 16.73
CA PRO A 321 -0.43 -6.37 17.10
C PRO A 321 -0.19 -5.09 16.31
N THR A 322 0.86 -4.39 16.67
CA THR A 322 1.36 -3.24 15.90
C THR A 322 1.71 -3.69 14.48
N GLY A 323 1.30 -2.89 13.49
CA GLY A 323 1.54 -3.20 12.07
C GLY A 323 0.57 -4.23 11.45
N SER A 324 -0.49 -4.64 12.16
CA SER A 324 -1.54 -5.51 11.58
C SER A 324 -2.53 -4.80 10.65
N GLY A 325 -2.40 -3.49 10.47
CA GLY A 325 -3.26 -2.69 9.57
C GLY A 325 -4.54 -2.14 10.20
N LYS A 326 -4.66 -2.11 11.54
CA LYS A 326 -5.86 -1.61 12.26
C LYS A 326 -6.27 -0.22 11.82
N SER A 327 -5.32 0.72 11.83
CA SER A 327 -5.58 2.12 11.43
C SER A 327 -6.07 2.22 9.98
N THR A 328 -5.53 1.41 9.07
CA THR A 328 -5.96 1.38 7.66
C THR A 328 -7.40 0.89 7.53
N SER A 329 -7.77 -0.18 8.25
CA SER A 329 -9.16 -0.68 8.25
C SER A 329 -10.13 0.36 8.84
N LEU A 330 -9.77 1.00 9.96
CA LEU A 330 -10.59 2.06 10.56
C LEU A 330 -10.69 3.28 9.63
N PHE A 331 -9.59 3.70 8.99
CA PHE A 331 -9.59 4.77 8.02
C PHE A 331 -10.54 4.50 6.85
N SER A 332 -10.50 3.28 6.31
CA SER A 332 -11.40 2.86 5.23
C SER A 332 -12.88 2.90 5.67
N VAL A 333 -13.19 2.35 6.84
CA VAL A 333 -14.56 2.36 7.37
C VAL A 333 -15.06 3.78 7.65
N LEU A 334 -14.25 4.61 8.33
CA LEU A 334 -14.63 6.00 8.61
C LEU A 334 -14.82 6.80 7.32
N SER A 335 -13.98 6.57 6.30
CA SER A 335 -14.13 7.23 5.00
C SER A 335 -15.41 6.82 4.27
N MET A 336 -15.83 5.56 4.39
CA MET A 336 -17.13 5.07 3.84
C MET A 336 -18.33 5.73 4.53
N LEU A 337 -18.24 6.01 5.84
CA LEU A 337 -19.30 6.62 6.63
C LEU A 337 -19.30 8.15 6.54
N ASN A 338 -18.23 8.74 6.03
CA ASN A 338 -18.03 10.17 5.99
C ASN A 338 -18.89 10.82 4.91
N ASN A 339 -19.88 11.58 5.36
CA ASN A 339 -20.72 12.40 4.51
C ASN A 339 -21.08 13.71 5.23
N PRO A 340 -21.52 14.75 4.52
CA PRO A 340 -21.80 16.08 5.12
C PRO A 340 -22.84 16.08 6.25
N GLY A 341 -23.67 15.05 6.36
CA GLY A 341 -24.70 14.92 7.41
C GLY A 341 -24.23 14.21 8.67
N VAL A 342 -22.96 13.76 8.73
CA VAL A 342 -22.42 12.97 9.84
C VAL A 342 -21.20 13.65 10.45
N ASN A 343 -21.26 13.93 11.76
CA ASN A 343 -20.12 14.47 12.50
C ASN A 343 -19.24 13.32 12.99
N ILE A 344 -18.07 13.13 12.34
CA ILE A 344 -17.04 12.17 12.73
C ILE A 344 -15.99 12.91 13.56
N SER A 345 -15.73 12.43 14.77
CA SER A 345 -14.73 13.00 15.66
C SER A 345 -13.78 11.93 16.16
N THR A 346 -12.46 12.19 16.13
CA THR A 346 -11.45 11.21 16.54
C THR A 346 -10.48 11.76 17.58
N VAL A 347 -9.91 10.85 18.37
CA VAL A 347 -8.74 11.10 19.22
C VAL A 347 -7.71 10.00 18.98
N GLU A 348 -6.49 10.38 18.55
CA GLU A 348 -5.47 9.49 17.99
C GLU A 348 -4.08 9.79 18.55
N ASP A 349 -3.20 8.77 18.62
CA ASP A 349 -1.80 8.91 19.07
C ASP A 349 -0.82 8.18 18.14
N PRO A 350 -0.41 8.88 17.08
CA PRO A 350 -0.91 10.12 16.51
C PRO A 350 -1.90 9.89 15.34
N VAL A 351 -2.40 10.96 14.71
CA VAL A 351 -3.19 10.89 13.48
C VAL A 351 -2.32 10.32 12.36
N GLU A 352 -2.69 9.13 11.84
CA GLU A 352 -1.95 8.44 10.76
C GLU A 352 -2.40 8.90 9.37
N TYR A 353 -3.70 8.97 9.14
CA TYR A 353 -4.32 9.35 7.87
C TYR A 353 -5.27 10.52 8.08
N ARG A 354 -5.19 11.50 7.20
CA ARG A 354 -6.11 12.63 7.26
C ARG A 354 -7.41 12.29 6.53
N ILE A 355 -8.54 12.38 7.24
CA ILE A 355 -9.88 12.19 6.67
C ILE A 355 -10.48 13.57 6.42
N VAL A 356 -10.69 13.92 5.15
CA VAL A 356 -11.30 15.20 4.80
C VAL A 356 -12.75 15.23 5.31
N GLY A 357 -13.10 16.22 6.12
CA GLY A 357 -14.43 16.34 6.73
C GLY A 357 -14.57 15.74 8.13
N ALA A 358 -13.59 14.97 8.63
CA ALA A 358 -13.56 14.50 10.01
C ALA A 358 -12.79 15.45 10.94
N ASN A 359 -13.22 15.54 12.18
CA ASN A 359 -12.60 16.32 13.24
C ASN A 359 -11.59 15.45 13.99
N GLN A 360 -10.33 15.47 13.55
CA GLN A 360 -9.29 14.60 14.10
C GLN A 360 -8.43 15.35 15.12
N THR A 361 -8.38 14.81 16.35
CA THR A 361 -7.60 15.35 17.46
C THR A 361 -6.42 14.44 17.76
N GLN A 362 -5.23 15.01 17.87
CA GLN A 362 -4.03 14.27 18.26
C GLN A 362 -3.78 14.40 19.75
N VAL A 363 -3.43 13.28 20.41
CA VAL A 363 -2.96 13.24 21.80
C VAL A 363 -1.73 14.13 21.96
N ASN A 364 -1.70 14.94 23.02
CA ASN A 364 -0.58 15.78 23.40
C ASN A 364 -0.48 15.81 24.95
N PRO A 365 0.29 14.89 25.54
CA PRO A 365 0.41 14.79 27.00
C PRO A 365 0.92 16.05 27.67
N THR A 366 1.81 16.81 27.00
CA THR A 366 2.39 18.05 27.55
C THR A 366 1.33 19.16 27.68
N ALA A 367 0.30 19.13 26.84
CA ALA A 367 -0.86 20.03 26.92
C ALA A 367 -2.03 19.44 27.74
N GLY A 368 -1.87 18.25 28.36
CA GLY A 368 -2.93 17.57 29.10
C GLY A 368 -3.98 16.88 28.19
N MET A 369 -3.74 16.82 26.87
CA MET A 369 -4.63 16.15 25.92
C MET A 369 -4.28 14.66 25.87
N THR A 370 -4.96 13.86 26.69
CA THR A 370 -4.89 12.39 26.73
C THR A 370 -6.05 11.78 25.97
N PHE A 371 -6.08 10.45 25.77
CA PHE A 371 -7.26 9.76 25.23
C PHE A 371 -8.52 10.04 26.04
N THR A 372 -8.43 9.95 27.36
CA THR A 372 -9.54 10.19 28.29
C THR A 372 -10.05 11.64 28.22
N SER A 373 -9.14 12.64 28.34
CA SER A 373 -9.52 14.05 28.30
C SER A 373 -10.07 14.45 26.92
N GLY A 374 -9.48 13.91 25.85
CA GLY A 374 -9.94 14.08 24.48
C GLY A 374 -11.36 13.51 24.28
N LEU A 375 -11.58 12.26 24.66
CA LEU A 375 -12.90 11.62 24.55
C LEU A 375 -13.98 12.36 25.34
N ARG A 376 -13.68 12.80 26.58
CA ARG A 376 -14.61 13.67 27.34
C ARG A 376 -14.94 14.99 26.61
N ALA A 377 -13.98 15.55 25.89
CA ALA A 377 -14.21 16.76 25.11
C ALA A 377 -15.07 16.48 23.87
N LEU A 378 -14.80 15.37 23.17
CA LEU A 378 -15.53 14.96 21.97
C LEU A 378 -17.02 14.73 22.26
N LEU A 379 -17.38 14.14 23.41
CA LEU A 379 -18.78 13.93 23.82
C LEU A 379 -19.59 15.23 23.94
N ARG A 380 -18.94 16.39 24.00
CA ARG A 380 -19.58 17.71 24.01
C ARG A 380 -19.57 18.43 22.66
N GLN A 381 -19.12 17.76 21.61
CA GLN A 381 -19.01 18.31 20.25
C GLN A 381 -20.10 17.76 19.31
N ASP A 382 -21.17 17.20 19.88
CA ASP A 382 -22.30 16.61 19.13
C ASP A 382 -21.85 15.63 18.02
N PRO A 383 -21.01 14.62 18.35
CA PRO A 383 -20.54 13.66 17.38
C PRO A 383 -21.61 12.60 17.08
N ASN A 384 -21.70 12.14 15.85
CA ASN A 384 -22.45 10.93 15.49
C ASN A 384 -21.56 9.69 15.60
N ILE A 385 -20.30 9.83 15.16
CA ILE A 385 -19.31 8.77 15.14
C ILE A 385 -18.07 9.25 15.91
N ILE A 386 -17.62 8.41 16.82
CA ILE A 386 -16.41 8.65 17.62
C ILE A 386 -15.39 7.56 17.30
N MET A 387 -14.14 7.93 17.05
CA MET A 387 -13.03 6.98 16.98
C MET A 387 -12.00 7.30 18.05
N VAL A 388 -11.73 6.33 18.91
CA VAL A 388 -10.65 6.35 19.90
C VAL A 388 -9.53 5.47 19.37
N GLY A 389 -8.37 6.06 19.06
CA GLY A 389 -7.27 5.36 18.41
C GLY A 389 -6.95 4.02 19.06
N GLU A 390 -6.89 3.99 20.38
CA GLU A 390 -6.75 2.74 21.15
C GLU A 390 -7.29 2.89 22.58
N ILE A 391 -7.72 1.78 23.16
CA ILE A 391 -8.10 1.65 24.56
C ILE A 391 -6.98 0.93 25.31
N ARG A 392 -6.31 1.64 26.23
CA ARG A 392 -5.21 1.09 27.04
C ARG A 392 -5.56 0.90 28.51
N ASP A 393 -6.55 1.64 29.01
CA ASP A 393 -6.93 1.74 30.41
C ASP A 393 -8.45 1.70 30.62
N GLY A 394 -8.87 1.38 31.84
CA GLY A 394 -10.27 1.25 32.22
C GLY A 394 -11.06 2.55 32.12
N GLU A 395 -10.42 3.72 32.38
CA GLU A 395 -11.11 5.02 32.30
C GLU A 395 -11.50 5.36 30.86
N THR A 396 -10.60 5.13 29.91
CA THR A 396 -10.90 5.31 28.48
C THR A 396 -11.92 4.29 28.00
N ALA A 397 -11.83 3.03 28.48
CA ALA A 397 -12.80 1.98 28.15
C ALA A 397 -14.20 2.33 28.62
N ASP A 398 -14.35 2.76 29.88
CA ASP A 398 -15.64 3.15 30.46
C ASP A 398 -16.30 4.30 29.69
N LEU A 399 -15.54 5.36 29.40
CA LEU A 399 -16.03 6.47 28.59
C LEU A 399 -16.46 6.06 27.17
N ALA A 400 -15.73 5.15 26.54
CA ALA A 400 -16.08 4.64 25.21
C ALA A 400 -17.37 3.79 25.25
N VAL A 401 -17.54 2.98 26.29
CA VAL A 401 -18.76 2.20 26.54
C VAL A 401 -19.95 3.14 26.82
N GLN A 402 -19.77 4.17 27.66
CA GLN A 402 -20.82 5.16 27.94
C GLN A 402 -21.23 5.92 26.68
N ALA A 403 -20.26 6.29 25.82
CA ALA A 403 -20.56 6.90 24.53
C ALA A 403 -21.41 5.97 23.64
N ALA A 404 -21.07 4.69 23.57
CA ALA A 404 -21.82 3.70 22.80
C ALA A 404 -23.24 3.47 23.35
N LEU A 405 -23.43 3.54 24.67
CA LEU A 405 -24.76 3.45 25.31
C LEU A 405 -25.62 4.69 25.06
N THR A 406 -25.01 5.86 24.98
CA THR A 406 -25.71 7.15 24.84
C THR A 406 -25.99 7.52 23.37
N GLY A 407 -25.88 6.57 22.44
CA GLY A 407 -26.35 6.76 21.07
C GLY A 407 -25.28 7.02 20.01
N HIS A 408 -23.99 6.89 20.36
CA HIS A 408 -22.88 7.09 19.43
C HIS A 408 -22.39 5.77 18.84
N LEU A 409 -21.96 5.78 17.58
CA LEU A 409 -21.21 4.69 17.00
C LEU A 409 -19.72 4.90 17.31
N VAL A 410 -19.15 4.00 18.10
CA VAL A 410 -17.79 4.11 18.62
C VAL A 410 -16.87 3.09 17.96
N PHE A 411 -15.76 3.56 17.41
CA PHE A 411 -14.69 2.73 16.87
C PHE A 411 -13.46 2.82 17.76
N SER A 412 -12.83 1.68 18.04
CA SER A 412 -11.56 1.69 18.76
C SER A 412 -10.70 0.49 18.44
N THR A 413 -9.46 0.49 18.94
CA THR A 413 -8.55 -0.65 18.84
C THR A 413 -8.16 -1.19 20.20
N LEU A 414 -7.89 -2.50 20.23
CA LEU A 414 -7.28 -3.21 21.34
C LEU A 414 -6.01 -3.93 20.87
N HIS A 415 -5.13 -4.22 21.82
CA HIS A 415 -3.95 -5.05 21.59
C HIS A 415 -4.17 -6.44 22.17
N THR A 416 -4.95 -7.26 21.47
CA THR A 416 -5.17 -8.68 21.81
C THR A 416 -4.85 -9.54 20.58
N ASN A 417 -4.61 -10.83 20.81
CA ASN A 417 -4.14 -11.75 19.76
C ASN A 417 -5.24 -12.16 18.79
N ASN A 418 -6.47 -12.31 19.27
CA ASN A 418 -7.65 -12.66 18.48
C ASN A 418 -8.89 -11.88 18.94
N ALA A 419 -9.98 -12.01 18.19
CA ALA A 419 -11.21 -11.28 18.47
C ALA A 419 -11.84 -11.69 19.80
N ALA A 420 -11.86 -12.98 20.13
CA ALA A 420 -12.50 -13.50 21.34
C ALA A 420 -11.81 -13.05 22.62
N THR A 421 -10.47 -12.89 22.62
CA THR A 421 -9.70 -12.42 23.79
C THR A 421 -9.93 -10.94 24.11
N SER A 422 -10.48 -10.18 23.17
CA SER A 422 -10.79 -8.76 23.38
C SER A 422 -11.90 -8.54 24.42
N LEU A 423 -12.84 -9.47 24.53
CA LEU A 423 -13.96 -9.35 25.44
C LEU A 423 -13.56 -9.55 26.92
N PRO A 424 -12.83 -10.63 27.28
CA PRO A 424 -12.23 -10.73 28.62
C PRO A 424 -11.26 -9.58 28.94
N ARG A 425 -10.56 -9.04 27.94
CA ARG A 425 -9.66 -7.90 28.15
C ARG A 425 -10.39 -6.65 28.64
N LEU A 426 -11.61 -6.40 28.15
CA LEU A 426 -12.47 -5.33 28.68
C LEU A 426 -12.94 -5.61 30.12
N LEU A 427 -13.21 -6.89 30.46
CA LEU A 427 -13.50 -7.28 31.85
C LEU A 427 -12.30 -7.00 32.76
N ASP A 428 -11.07 -7.31 32.31
CA ASP A 428 -9.83 -7.02 33.04
C ASP A 428 -9.60 -5.51 33.26
N MET A 429 -10.28 -4.65 32.48
CA MET A 429 -10.29 -3.20 32.63
C MET A 429 -11.43 -2.70 33.51
N ASP A 430 -12.04 -3.58 34.31
CA ASP A 430 -13.15 -3.30 35.22
C ASP A 430 -14.45 -2.82 34.54
N ILE A 431 -14.67 -3.18 33.27
CA ILE A 431 -15.94 -2.90 32.58
C ILE A 431 -16.96 -3.99 32.92
N GLU A 432 -18.13 -3.58 33.37
CA GLU A 432 -19.21 -4.50 33.74
C GLU A 432 -19.64 -5.39 32.56
N PRO A 433 -19.78 -6.72 32.78
CA PRO A 433 -20.08 -7.69 31.70
C PRO A 433 -21.32 -7.34 30.89
N PHE A 434 -22.39 -6.84 31.54
CA PHE A 434 -23.64 -6.48 30.85
C PHE A 434 -23.48 -5.24 29.96
N LEU A 435 -22.53 -4.34 30.29
CA LEU A 435 -22.21 -3.17 29.47
C LEU A 435 -21.48 -3.61 28.20
N ILE A 436 -20.50 -4.51 28.31
CA ILE A 436 -19.80 -5.09 27.15
C ILE A 436 -20.81 -5.81 26.24
N ALA A 437 -21.64 -6.69 26.82
CA ALA A 437 -22.63 -7.45 26.08
C ALA A 437 -23.64 -6.57 25.32
N SER A 438 -24.03 -5.43 25.88
CA SER A 438 -25.03 -4.53 25.27
C SER A 438 -24.42 -3.55 24.27
N THR A 439 -23.17 -3.15 24.42
CA THR A 439 -22.54 -2.09 23.61
C THR A 439 -21.71 -2.61 22.46
N VAL A 440 -20.89 -3.66 22.66
CA VAL A 440 -20.06 -4.21 21.58
C VAL A 440 -20.96 -4.82 20.51
N ARG A 441 -20.73 -4.47 19.24
CA ARG A 441 -21.42 -5.05 18.08
C ARG A 441 -20.62 -6.15 17.46
N ILE A 442 -19.39 -5.84 17.08
CA ILE A 442 -18.44 -6.80 16.51
C ILE A 442 -17.04 -6.54 17.06
N VAL A 443 -16.23 -7.59 17.02
CA VAL A 443 -14.78 -7.51 17.22
C VAL A 443 -14.10 -8.08 16.00
N ILE A 444 -13.19 -7.31 15.39
CA ILE A 444 -12.43 -7.67 14.20
C ILE A 444 -11.00 -8.00 14.61
N GLY A 445 -10.62 -9.27 14.54
CA GLY A 445 -9.22 -9.67 14.65
C GLY A 445 -8.53 -9.61 13.28
N GLN A 446 -7.34 -9.05 13.20
CA GLN A 446 -6.63 -8.96 11.92
C GLN A 446 -5.12 -9.09 12.01
N ARG A 447 -4.53 -9.65 10.95
CA ARG A 447 -3.09 -9.73 10.67
C ARG A 447 -2.84 -9.36 9.21
N LEU A 448 -1.59 -9.00 8.89
CA LEU A 448 -1.15 -8.78 7.51
C LEU A 448 -0.22 -9.90 7.07
N VAL A 449 -0.52 -10.47 5.90
CA VAL A 449 0.33 -11.42 5.17
C VAL A 449 0.85 -10.76 3.89
N ARG A 450 2.01 -11.20 3.39
CA ARG A 450 2.52 -10.75 2.08
C ARG A 450 1.70 -11.40 0.98
N LYS A 451 1.39 -10.62 -0.06
CA LYS A 451 0.76 -11.14 -1.28
C LYS A 451 1.81 -11.81 -2.16
N LEU A 452 1.50 -12.99 -2.68
CA LEU A 452 2.28 -13.59 -3.76
C LEU A 452 2.28 -12.67 -4.99
N CYS A 453 3.43 -12.55 -5.61
CA CYS A 453 3.53 -11.83 -6.87
C CYS A 453 2.69 -12.54 -7.94
N PRO A 454 1.69 -11.88 -8.56
CA PRO A 454 0.83 -12.53 -9.54
C PRO A 454 1.55 -12.98 -10.80
N ASP A 455 2.73 -12.36 -11.09
CA ASP A 455 3.47 -12.58 -12.32
C ASP A 455 4.42 -13.77 -12.26
N CYS A 456 4.93 -14.13 -11.05
CA CYS A 456 5.93 -15.20 -10.91
C CYS A 456 5.57 -16.29 -9.89
N ARG A 457 4.40 -16.24 -9.24
CA ARG A 457 3.98 -17.33 -8.34
C ARG A 457 3.84 -18.65 -9.09
N GLU A 458 4.13 -19.74 -8.40
CA GLU A 458 4.07 -21.09 -8.93
C GLU A 458 3.00 -21.93 -8.25
N GLU A 459 2.27 -22.68 -9.04
CA GLU A 459 1.35 -23.71 -8.57
C GLU A 459 2.11 -25.01 -8.34
N TYR A 460 1.82 -25.73 -7.26
CA TYR A 460 2.36 -27.06 -7.00
C TYR A 460 1.34 -27.97 -6.32
N SER A 461 1.51 -29.27 -6.49
CA SER A 461 0.71 -30.29 -5.79
C SER A 461 1.40 -30.67 -4.49
N PRO A 462 0.72 -30.50 -3.31
CA PRO A 462 1.32 -30.87 -2.03
C PRO A 462 1.49 -32.38 -1.89
N ASP A 463 2.59 -32.82 -1.32
CA ASP A 463 2.79 -34.21 -0.95
C ASP A 463 2.04 -34.58 0.35
N SER A 464 2.08 -35.88 0.71
CA SER A 464 1.39 -36.38 1.89
C SER A 464 1.92 -35.78 3.20
N THR A 465 3.19 -35.39 3.25
CA THR A 465 3.83 -34.79 4.42
C THR A 465 3.32 -33.38 4.64
N ILE A 466 3.28 -32.58 3.57
CA ILE A 466 2.75 -31.20 3.58
C ILE A 466 1.26 -31.23 3.95
N LEU A 467 0.47 -32.15 3.35
CA LEU A 467 -0.95 -32.31 3.69
C LEU A 467 -1.18 -32.66 5.16
N ALA A 468 -0.35 -33.57 5.73
CA ALA A 468 -0.44 -33.92 7.13
C ALA A 468 -0.09 -32.73 8.05
N GLN A 469 0.92 -31.95 7.69
CA GLN A 469 1.31 -30.75 8.41
C GLN A 469 0.21 -29.68 8.38
N ILE A 470 -0.37 -29.41 7.21
CA ILE A 470 -1.49 -28.48 7.04
C ILE A 470 -2.70 -28.96 7.85
N SER A 471 -3.03 -30.26 7.75
CA SER A 471 -4.13 -30.85 8.50
C SER A 471 -4.00 -30.66 10.00
N LYS A 472 -2.79 -30.85 10.53
CA LYS A 472 -2.47 -30.64 11.93
C LYS A 472 -2.54 -29.16 12.32
N SER A 473 -1.94 -28.27 11.54
CA SER A 473 -1.83 -26.84 11.87
C SER A 473 -3.16 -26.09 11.76
N PHE A 474 -4.04 -26.51 10.85
CA PHE A 474 -5.31 -25.85 10.58
C PHE A 474 -6.54 -26.66 11.06
N GLY A 475 -6.35 -27.74 11.80
CA GLY A 475 -7.44 -28.53 12.36
C GLY A 475 -8.28 -29.27 11.33
N LEU A 476 -7.71 -29.63 10.17
CA LEU A 476 -8.40 -30.34 9.09
C LEU A 476 -8.41 -31.88 9.26
N GLY A 477 -8.42 -32.34 10.50
CA GLY A 477 -8.28 -33.78 10.81
C GLY A 477 -9.50 -34.64 10.52
N ASN A 478 -10.62 -34.06 10.09
CA ASN A 478 -11.83 -34.79 9.76
C ASN A 478 -12.45 -34.36 8.42
N ALA A 479 -13.29 -35.22 7.84
CA ALA A 479 -13.93 -34.98 6.55
C ALA A 479 -14.86 -33.74 6.56
N GLU A 480 -15.46 -33.43 7.69
CA GLU A 480 -16.35 -32.26 7.84
C GLU A 480 -15.57 -30.95 7.73
N ALA A 481 -14.41 -30.85 8.37
CA ALA A 481 -13.54 -29.66 8.28
C ALA A 481 -13.04 -29.44 6.83
N THR A 482 -12.69 -30.52 6.13
CA THR A 482 -12.25 -30.43 4.73
C THR A 482 -13.41 -30.01 3.80
N SER A 483 -14.60 -30.57 4.01
CA SER A 483 -15.80 -30.18 3.25
C SER A 483 -16.19 -28.73 3.52
N ARG A 484 -16.09 -28.26 4.77
CA ARG A 484 -16.28 -26.84 5.12
C ARG A 484 -15.27 -25.94 4.42
N LEU A 485 -13.99 -26.32 4.38
CA LEU A 485 -12.95 -25.60 3.67
C LEU A 485 -13.23 -25.49 2.17
N HIS A 486 -13.64 -26.60 1.54
CA HIS A 486 -14.02 -26.64 0.13
C HIS A 486 -15.19 -25.69 -0.17
N LYS A 487 -16.21 -25.65 0.69
CA LYS A 487 -17.32 -24.72 0.59
C LYS A 487 -16.85 -23.26 0.69
N LEU A 488 -16.01 -22.95 1.68
CA LEU A 488 -15.44 -21.61 1.86
C LEU A 488 -14.59 -21.17 0.67
N GLU A 489 -13.80 -22.07 0.08
CA GLU A 489 -13.04 -21.78 -1.14
C GLU A 489 -13.97 -21.48 -2.33
N SER A 490 -15.07 -22.23 -2.46
CA SER A 490 -16.07 -21.97 -3.51
C SER A 490 -16.76 -20.61 -3.34
N GLU A 491 -17.09 -20.23 -2.10
CA GLU A 491 -17.64 -18.91 -1.78
C GLU A 491 -16.63 -17.79 -2.06
N ALA A 492 -15.36 -17.98 -1.72
CA ALA A 492 -14.28 -17.03 -2.00
C ALA A 492 -14.07 -16.84 -3.52
N LEU A 493 -14.14 -17.92 -4.30
CA LEU A 493 -14.09 -17.87 -5.75
C LEU A 493 -15.25 -17.05 -6.32
N ALA A 494 -16.48 -17.30 -5.84
CA ALA A 494 -17.66 -16.54 -6.25
C ALA A 494 -17.57 -15.06 -5.88
N ALA A 495 -16.92 -14.72 -4.76
CA ALA A 495 -16.61 -13.35 -4.33
C ALA A 495 -15.44 -12.70 -5.10
N GLY A 496 -14.86 -13.39 -6.09
CA GLY A 496 -13.74 -12.87 -6.88
C GLY A 496 -12.36 -12.95 -6.20
N ILE A 497 -12.27 -13.66 -5.08
CA ILE A 497 -11.00 -13.90 -4.40
C ILE A 497 -10.19 -14.93 -5.18
N GLY A 498 -9.01 -14.55 -5.63
CA GLY A 498 -8.07 -15.48 -6.26
C GLY A 498 -7.46 -15.00 -7.57
N ALA A 499 -6.65 -15.87 -8.16
CA ALA A 499 -5.88 -15.57 -9.34
C ALA A 499 -6.77 -15.35 -10.57
N LYS A 500 -6.76 -14.15 -11.13
CA LYS A 500 -7.02 -14.02 -12.56
C LYS A 500 -5.85 -14.70 -13.27
N ASN A 501 -6.09 -15.86 -13.91
CA ASN A 501 -5.07 -16.53 -14.72
C ASN A 501 -4.62 -15.60 -15.84
N THR A 502 -3.39 -15.09 -15.73
CA THR A 502 -2.72 -14.33 -16.78
C THR A 502 -2.00 -15.23 -17.79
N SER A 503 -2.09 -16.55 -17.69
CA SER A 503 -1.56 -17.42 -18.74
C SER A 503 -2.45 -17.32 -19.98
N LYS A 504 -1.89 -16.73 -21.03
CA LYS A 504 -2.49 -16.48 -22.36
C LYS A 504 -2.97 -17.73 -23.12
N THR A 505 -3.01 -18.91 -22.52
CA THR A 505 -3.22 -20.18 -23.22
C THR A 505 -4.57 -20.88 -23.01
N ASN A 506 -5.47 -20.40 -22.12
CA ASN A 506 -6.80 -21.04 -22.07
C ASN A 506 -7.92 -20.06 -21.65
N LYS A 507 -8.68 -19.60 -22.63
CA LYS A 507 -9.87 -18.74 -22.45
C LYS A 507 -11.09 -19.45 -21.83
N ASN A 508 -11.00 -20.73 -21.45
CA ASN A 508 -12.13 -21.57 -20.99
C ASN A 508 -11.89 -22.30 -19.65
N SER A 509 -10.85 -21.99 -18.87
CA SER A 509 -10.77 -22.57 -17.54
C SER A 509 -11.55 -21.70 -16.55
N THR A 510 -12.74 -22.14 -16.17
CA THR A 510 -13.29 -21.90 -14.85
C THR A 510 -12.15 -22.11 -13.87
N ALA A 511 -11.83 -21.09 -13.04
CA ALA A 511 -10.70 -21.19 -12.10
C ALA A 511 -10.94 -22.41 -11.20
N ASP A 512 -10.18 -23.49 -11.45
CA ASP A 512 -10.35 -24.73 -10.70
C ASP A 512 -10.09 -24.49 -9.22
N LEU A 513 -10.94 -25.07 -8.38
CA LEU A 513 -10.75 -25.08 -6.95
C LEU A 513 -9.47 -25.84 -6.61
N SER A 514 -8.78 -25.37 -5.59
CA SER A 514 -7.58 -26.01 -5.05
C SER A 514 -7.89 -27.14 -4.06
N THR A 515 -9.18 -27.33 -3.76
CA THR A 515 -9.66 -28.40 -2.87
C THR A 515 -10.70 -29.27 -3.56
N THR A 516 -10.84 -30.48 -3.03
CA THR A 516 -12.03 -31.34 -3.20
C THR A 516 -12.68 -31.50 -1.82
N GLU A 517 -13.88 -32.09 -1.76
CA GLU A 517 -14.51 -32.40 -0.47
C GLU A 517 -13.63 -33.26 0.48
N LYS A 518 -12.60 -33.91 -0.05
CA LYS A 518 -11.76 -34.87 0.70
C LYS A 518 -10.33 -34.40 0.93
N THR A 519 -9.78 -33.52 0.09
CA THR A 519 -8.36 -33.14 0.16
C THR A 519 -8.05 -31.84 -0.55
N ILE A 520 -6.89 -31.28 -0.22
CA ILE A 520 -6.26 -30.17 -0.96
C ILE A 520 -5.48 -30.78 -2.13
N THR A 521 -5.69 -30.29 -3.33
CA THR A 521 -5.09 -30.80 -4.56
C THR A 521 -3.94 -29.93 -5.06
N LYS A 522 -3.98 -28.62 -4.78
CA LYS A 522 -2.94 -27.67 -5.21
C LYS A 522 -2.74 -26.53 -4.21
N LEU A 523 -1.54 -26.01 -4.22
CA LEU A 523 -1.10 -24.87 -3.44
C LEU A 523 -0.23 -23.96 -4.30
N TRP A 524 0.10 -22.80 -3.76
CA TRP A 524 0.90 -21.78 -4.42
C TRP A 524 2.12 -21.43 -3.57
N LYS A 525 3.26 -21.21 -4.24
CA LYS A 525 4.50 -20.74 -3.61
C LYS A 525 5.08 -19.55 -4.36
N ALA A 526 5.96 -18.81 -3.71
CA ALA A 526 6.77 -17.79 -4.33
C ALA A 526 7.83 -18.46 -5.22
N HIS A 527 8.09 -17.89 -6.40
CA HIS A 527 9.25 -18.28 -7.19
C HIS A 527 10.54 -17.94 -6.43
N GLU A 528 11.53 -18.83 -6.41
CA GLU A 528 12.76 -18.66 -5.62
C GLU A 528 13.52 -17.39 -5.99
N ASP A 529 13.68 -17.13 -7.27
CA ASP A 529 14.36 -15.94 -7.79
C ASP A 529 13.43 -14.73 -7.98
N GLY A 530 12.13 -14.89 -7.73
CA GLY A 530 11.14 -13.86 -7.98
C GLY A 530 11.08 -13.39 -9.43
N CYS A 531 10.75 -12.12 -9.65
CA CYS A 531 10.82 -11.43 -10.94
C CYS A 531 11.06 -9.93 -10.73
N ASP A 532 11.35 -9.18 -11.79
CA ASP A 532 11.59 -7.72 -11.71
C ASP A 532 10.44 -6.97 -11.06
N ASN A 533 9.19 -7.36 -11.34
CA ASN A 533 7.99 -6.71 -10.75
C ASN A 533 7.88 -6.84 -9.24
N CYS A 534 8.45 -7.87 -8.65
CA CYS A 534 8.47 -8.06 -7.19
C CYS A 534 9.85 -7.77 -6.58
N GLY A 535 10.81 -7.25 -7.36
CA GLY A 535 12.18 -7.00 -6.92
C GLY A 535 12.87 -8.30 -6.48
N HIS A 536 12.69 -9.38 -7.24
CA HIS A 536 13.29 -10.70 -7.02
C HIS A 536 12.97 -11.36 -5.68
N VAL A 537 11.73 -11.17 -5.16
CA VAL A 537 11.34 -11.66 -3.83
C VAL A 537 10.20 -12.66 -3.87
N GLY A 538 9.48 -12.74 -4.99
CA GLY A 538 8.28 -13.57 -5.13
C GLY A 538 7.03 -13.04 -4.42
N TYR A 539 7.12 -11.91 -3.69
CA TYR A 539 6.00 -11.26 -3.01
C TYR A 539 5.91 -9.79 -3.39
N ARG A 540 4.67 -9.24 -3.44
CA ARG A 540 4.43 -7.82 -3.71
C ARG A 540 3.20 -7.31 -2.98
N GLY A 541 3.41 -6.41 -2.02
CA GLY A 541 2.36 -5.83 -1.21
C GLY A 541 1.85 -6.77 -0.12
N ARG A 542 0.90 -6.28 0.67
CA ARG A 542 0.31 -7.00 1.81
C ARG A 542 -1.20 -7.02 1.68
N MET A 543 -1.83 -7.96 2.37
CA MET A 543 -3.28 -8.06 2.53
C MET A 543 -3.64 -8.50 3.94
N GLY A 544 -4.84 -8.15 4.37
CA GLY A 544 -5.36 -8.61 5.65
C GLY A 544 -5.84 -10.06 5.60
N ILE A 545 -5.69 -10.74 6.73
CA ILE A 545 -6.48 -11.92 7.10
C ILE A 545 -7.29 -11.55 8.33
N TYR A 546 -8.55 -11.97 8.34
CA TYR A 546 -9.55 -11.46 9.26
C TYR A 546 -10.32 -12.56 9.95
N GLU A 547 -10.72 -12.29 11.18
CA GLU A 547 -11.82 -12.96 11.86
C GLU A 547 -12.76 -11.90 12.41
N VAL A 548 -14.05 -12.07 12.22
CA VAL A 548 -15.06 -11.11 12.67
C VAL A 548 -16.02 -11.81 13.61
N LEU A 549 -15.87 -11.53 14.90
CA LEU A 549 -16.74 -12.02 15.95
C LEU A 549 -17.97 -11.12 16.02
N ASN A 550 -19.13 -11.69 15.72
CA ASN A 550 -20.42 -11.03 15.92
C ASN A 550 -20.90 -11.25 17.36
N ASN A 551 -21.28 -10.16 18.03
CA ASN A 551 -21.81 -10.23 19.39
C ASN A 551 -23.29 -10.66 19.38
N SER A 552 -23.53 -11.92 19.01
CA SER A 552 -24.85 -12.56 19.01
C SER A 552 -25.43 -12.69 20.41
N GLN A 553 -26.72 -12.99 20.49
CA GLN A 553 -27.38 -13.20 21.79
C GLN A 553 -26.71 -14.34 22.60
N ALA A 554 -26.24 -15.39 21.94
CA ALA A 554 -25.54 -16.49 22.64
C ALA A 554 -24.15 -16.03 23.14
N VAL A 555 -23.41 -15.24 22.35
CA VAL A 555 -22.15 -14.65 22.77
C VAL A 555 -22.35 -13.70 23.94
N GLN A 556 -23.40 -12.86 23.90
CA GLN A 556 -23.76 -11.94 25.01
C GLN A 556 -23.99 -12.71 26.33
N GLN A 557 -24.68 -13.86 26.29
CA GLN A 557 -24.89 -14.68 27.48
C GLN A 557 -23.57 -15.22 28.05
N LEU A 558 -22.62 -15.60 27.18
CA LEU A 558 -21.30 -16.04 27.60
C LEU A 558 -20.48 -14.89 28.22
N ILE A 559 -20.60 -13.67 27.68
CA ILE A 559 -19.94 -12.48 28.25
C ILE A 559 -20.50 -12.19 29.64
N ILE A 560 -21.84 -12.17 29.79
CA ILE A 560 -22.50 -11.93 31.08
C ILE A 560 -22.12 -13.00 32.09
N GLY A 561 -21.96 -14.26 31.65
CA GLY A 561 -21.48 -15.37 32.44
C GLY A 561 -19.97 -15.39 32.71
N THR A 562 -19.23 -14.36 32.26
CA THR A 562 -17.76 -14.25 32.39
C THR A 562 -17.02 -15.50 31.88
N SER A 563 -17.49 -16.03 30.75
CA SER A 563 -16.91 -17.23 30.14
C SER A 563 -15.51 -16.95 29.55
N THR A 564 -14.72 -18.00 29.42
CA THR A 564 -13.37 -17.90 28.83
C THR A 564 -13.42 -17.52 27.35
N SER A 565 -12.35 -16.90 26.86
CA SER A 565 -12.20 -16.55 25.45
C SER A 565 -12.36 -17.77 24.52
N GLU A 566 -11.87 -18.95 24.94
CA GLU A 566 -12.01 -20.21 24.19
C GLU A 566 -13.48 -20.62 24.03
N THR A 567 -14.31 -20.45 25.06
CA THR A 567 -15.73 -20.77 25.01
C THR A 567 -16.47 -19.82 24.09
N ILE A 568 -16.14 -18.53 24.14
CA ILE A 568 -16.69 -17.49 23.26
C ILE A 568 -16.29 -17.75 21.80
N GLU A 569 -15.05 -18.10 21.54
CA GLU A 569 -14.55 -18.44 20.22
C GLU A 569 -15.26 -19.65 19.61
N LYS A 570 -15.39 -20.73 20.38
CA LYS A 570 -16.13 -21.93 19.95
C LYS A 570 -17.59 -21.62 19.59
N GLN A 571 -18.24 -20.78 20.39
CA GLN A 571 -19.60 -20.32 20.09
C GLN A 571 -19.65 -19.53 18.80
N ALA A 572 -18.76 -18.54 18.63
CA ALA A 572 -18.69 -17.72 17.41
C ALA A 572 -18.42 -18.57 16.16
N ILE A 573 -17.51 -19.57 16.25
CA ILE A 573 -17.22 -20.51 15.15
C ILE A 573 -18.46 -21.34 14.82
N SER A 574 -19.21 -21.80 15.82
CA SER A 574 -20.45 -22.56 15.62
C SER A 574 -21.54 -21.74 14.90
N GLU A 575 -21.52 -20.42 15.08
CA GLU A 575 -22.41 -19.45 14.43
C GLU A 575 -21.91 -18.98 13.04
N GLY A 576 -20.76 -19.49 12.59
CA GLY A 576 -20.26 -19.23 11.24
C GLY A 576 -19.07 -18.29 11.17
N MET A 577 -18.51 -17.87 12.30
CA MET A 577 -17.25 -17.10 12.27
C MET A 577 -16.15 -17.90 11.56
N VAL A 578 -15.45 -17.26 10.66
CA VAL A 578 -14.24 -17.78 10.02
C VAL A 578 -13.05 -17.24 10.81
N THR A 579 -12.18 -18.12 11.30
CA THR A 579 -10.96 -17.70 12.03
C THR A 579 -9.93 -17.09 11.09
N MET A 580 -9.02 -16.27 11.59
CA MET A 580 -7.93 -15.69 10.79
C MET A 580 -7.10 -16.75 10.07
N GLN A 581 -6.84 -17.90 10.73
CA GLN A 581 -6.12 -19.01 10.11
C GLN A 581 -6.89 -19.60 8.93
N THR A 582 -8.20 -19.82 9.08
CA THR A 582 -9.05 -20.36 8.01
C THR A 582 -9.19 -19.35 6.86
N ASP A 583 -9.39 -18.07 7.15
CA ASP A 583 -9.42 -17.00 6.13
C ASP A 583 -8.10 -16.95 5.35
N GLY A 584 -6.97 -16.99 6.07
CA GLY A 584 -5.65 -17.07 5.45
C GLY A 584 -5.49 -18.30 4.56
N LEU A 585 -5.90 -19.49 5.05
CA LEU A 585 -5.83 -20.73 4.29
C LEU A 585 -6.62 -20.66 2.97
N VAL A 586 -7.83 -20.12 3.01
CA VAL A 586 -8.64 -19.90 1.80
C VAL A 586 -7.90 -18.98 0.83
N LYS A 587 -7.30 -17.89 1.31
CA LYS A 587 -6.50 -16.96 0.49
C LYS A 587 -5.25 -17.62 -0.10
N ALA A 588 -4.59 -18.54 0.64
CA ALA A 588 -3.46 -19.32 0.13
C ALA A 588 -3.91 -20.32 -0.95
N LEU A 589 -5.01 -21.02 -0.77
CA LEU A 589 -5.62 -21.90 -1.78
C LEU A 589 -5.94 -21.12 -3.07
N ARG A 590 -6.33 -19.86 -2.94
CA ARG A 590 -6.62 -18.97 -4.07
C ARG A 590 -5.37 -18.24 -4.61
N GLY A 591 -4.16 -18.63 -4.17
CA GLY A 591 -2.89 -18.12 -4.67
C GLY A 591 -2.62 -16.65 -4.35
N GLN A 592 -3.21 -16.11 -3.30
CA GLN A 592 -2.97 -14.73 -2.87
C GLN A 592 -1.80 -14.62 -1.89
N THR A 593 -1.53 -15.68 -1.12
CA THR A 593 -0.44 -15.77 -0.15
C THR A 593 0.05 -17.22 -0.06
N THR A 594 0.95 -17.52 0.88
CA THR A 594 1.44 -18.88 1.12
C THR A 594 1.07 -19.37 2.52
N ILE A 595 1.14 -20.69 2.72
CA ILE A 595 0.90 -21.32 4.02
C ILE A 595 1.91 -20.82 5.07
N GLU A 596 3.17 -20.65 4.66
CA GLU A 596 4.26 -20.20 5.53
C GLU A 596 3.99 -18.79 6.06
N GLU A 597 3.46 -17.91 5.22
CA GLU A 597 3.09 -16.55 5.64
C GLU A 597 1.97 -16.55 6.68
N ILE A 598 0.98 -17.42 6.53
CA ILE A 598 -0.11 -17.54 7.49
C ILE A 598 0.44 -18.05 8.83
N LEU A 599 1.20 -19.14 8.81
CA LEU A 599 1.80 -19.71 10.01
C LEU A 599 2.72 -18.70 10.70
N ARG A 600 3.52 -17.94 9.95
CA ARG A 600 4.40 -16.90 10.50
C ARG A 600 3.65 -15.85 11.31
N VAL A 601 2.49 -15.41 10.84
CA VAL A 601 1.75 -14.32 11.52
C VAL A 601 0.72 -14.81 12.54
N THR A 602 0.38 -16.10 12.53
CA THR A 602 -0.59 -16.70 13.46
C THR A 602 0.06 -17.59 14.54
N ALA A 603 1.36 -17.90 14.41
CA ALA A 603 2.10 -18.72 15.39
C ALA A 603 2.30 -18.03 16.76
N GLU A 604 2.10 -16.71 16.83
CA GLU A 604 2.21 -15.92 18.07
C GLU A 604 0.84 -15.72 18.77
N SER A 605 -0.18 -16.41 18.31
CA SER A 605 -1.55 -16.27 18.85
C SER A 605 -1.90 -17.33 19.89
#